data_aefa93b625e76f9275a62fca4f3efbb0
#
_entry.id   aefa93b625e76f9275a62fca4f3efbb0
#
_cell.length_a   1.000
_cell.length_b   1.000
_cell.length_c   1.000
_cell.angle_alpha   90.00
_cell.angle_beta   90.00
_cell.angle_gamma   90.00
#
_symmetry.space_group_name_H-M   'P 1'
#
loop_
_entity.id
_entity.type
_entity.pdbx_description
1 polymer ?
#
loop_
_entity_poly.entity_id
_entity_poly.type
_entity_poly.pdbx_seq_one_letter_code
_entity_poly.pdbx_strand_id
1 'polypeptide(L)'
;MYKRQSLRGCVDVLKGFEIEVEVHVASAHRTPETVAAFAANARENGFEAIIAAAGKAAHLAGVIAGHTTLPVIGIPVKSSFMDGLDSLLSTVQMPTGIPVATVAVGGGDNAAYLAAQMLSIKYPILAEKLLAHRERMAAAIEADDKQIQEEL
;
A
#
# COMPACT_ATOMS: atom_id res chain seq x y z
N MET A 1 -0.61 2.76 17.72
CA MET A 1 -1.48 3.82 17.23
C MET A 1 -1.23 4.12 15.75
N TYR A 2 -0.01 4.42 15.30
CA TYR A 2 0.32 4.74 13.89
C TYR A 2 -0.04 3.66 12.86
N LYS A 3 0.13 2.36 13.15
CA LYS A 3 -0.22 1.27 12.22
C LYS A 3 -1.70 1.27 11.82
N ARG A 4 -2.61 1.55 12.76
CA ARG A 4 -4.05 1.59 12.47
C ARG A 4 -4.45 2.79 11.63
N GLN A 5 -3.77 3.92 11.78
CA GLN A 5 -4.10 5.16 11.09
C GLN A 5 -3.69 5.09 9.61
N SER A 6 -2.46 4.66 9.30
CA SER A 6 -2.00 4.46 7.92
C SER A 6 -2.83 3.41 7.16
N LEU A 7 -3.27 2.35 7.85
CA LEU A 7 -4.12 1.34 7.24
C LEU A 7 -5.57 1.80 7.03
N ARG A 8 -6.09 2.70 7.88
CA ARG A 8 -7.44 3.26 7.65
C ARG A 8 -7.49 4.08 6.38
N GLY A 9 -6.57 5.03 6.18
CA GLY A 9 -6.49 5.81 4.95
C GLY A 9 -6.39 4.91 3.71
N CYS A 10 -5.54 3.88 3.77
CA CYS A 10 -5.42 2.90 2.69
C CYS A 10 -6.77 2.23 2.36
N VAL A 11 -7.48 1.74 3.38
CA VAL A 11 -8.79 1.08 3.20
C VAL A 11 -9.83 2.08 2.67
N ASP A 12 -9.84 3.31 3.19
CA ASP A 12 -10.80 4.35 2.78
C ASP A 12 -10.57 4.74 1.31
N VAL A 13 -9.32 4.87 0.86
CA VAL A 13 -8.99 5.12 -0.55
C VAL A 13 -9.47 3.96 -1.43
N LEU A 14 -9.14 2.70 -1.09
CA LEU A 14 -9.56 1.54 -1.88
C LEU A 14 -11.09 1.44 -1.99
N LYS A 15 -11.81 1.66 -0.89
CA LYS A 15 -13.29 1.69 -0.89
C LYS A 15 -13.83 2.84 -1.75
N GLY A 16 -13.19 4.01 -1.74
CA GLY A 16 -13.53 5.14 -2.61
C GLY A 16 -13.40 4.82 -4.09
N PHE A 17 -12.51 3.90 -4.44
CA PHE A 17 -12.37 3.33 -5.79
C PHE A 17 -13.30 2.13 -6.05
N GLU A 18 -14.14 1.74 -5.07
CA GLU A 18 -15.01 0.55 -5.12
C GLU A 18 -14.23 -0.76 -5.30
N ILE A 19 -13.02 -0.82 -4.74
CA ILE A 19 -12.20 -2.03 -4.68
C ILE A 19 -12.56 -2.80 -3.42
N GLU A 20 -12.91 -4.08 -3.56
CA GLU A 20 -13.13 -4.96 -2.41
C GLU A 20 -11.84 -5.15 -1.61
N VAL A 21 -11.96 -5.11 -0.28
CA VAL A 21 -10.83 -5.15 0.64
C VAL A 21 -11.10 -6.10 1.79
N GLU A 22 -10.21 -7.06 1.99
CA GLU A 22 -10.13 -7.82 3.24
C GLU A 22 -8.95 -7.33 4.08
N VAL A 23 -9.12 -7.27 5.40
CA VAL A 23 -8.08 -6.81 6.33
C VAL A 23 -7.75 -7.91 7.34
N HIS A 24 -6.50 -8.33 7.34
CA HIS A 24 -5.98 -9.35 8.26
C HIS A 24 -4.90 -8.80 9.18
N VAL A 25 -4.77 -9.39 10.36
CA VAL A 25 -3.66 -9.15 11.27
C VAL A 25 -2.84 -10.43 11.37
N ALA A 26 -1.61 -10.37 10.88
CA ALA A 26 -0.68 -11.49 10.88
C ALA A 26 0.75 -11.00 11.15
N SER A 27 1.64 -11.93 11.47
CA SER A 27 3.05 -11.64 11.74
C SER A 27 3.93 -12.68 11.08
N ALA A 28 4.84 -12.24 10.21
CA ALA A 28 5.81 -13.13 9.58
C ALA A 28 6.68 -13.91 10.58
N HIS A 29 6.91 -13.34 11.77
CA HIS A 29 7.74 -13.97 12.79
C HIS A 29 6.97 -14.78 13.82
N ARG A 30 5.70 -14.44 14.09
CA ARG A 30 4.90 -15.07 15.16
C ARG A 30 3.81 -16.01 14.67
N THR A 31 3.36 -15.82 13.43
CA THR A 31 2.37 -16.64 12.74
C THR A 31 2.81 -16.95 11.31
N PRO A 32 4.04 -17.51 11.11
CA PRO A 32 4.62 -17.69 9.79
C PRO A 32 3.78 -18.61 8.89
N GLU A 33 3.22 -19.69 9.44
CA GLU A 33 2.38 -20.62 8.68
C GLU A 33 1.09 -19.96 8.17
N THR A 34 0.47 -19.11 8.99
CA THR A 34 -0.72 -18.35 8.60
C THR A 34 -0.41 -17.40 7.45
N VAL A 35 0.74 -16.71 7.52
CA VAL A 35 1.18 -15.78 6.45
C VAL A 35 1.48 -16.54 5.17
N ALA A 36 2.20 -17.67 5.26
CA ALA A 36 2.54 -18.49 4.10
C ALA A 36 1.29 -19.06 3.43
N ALA A 37 0.37 -19.63 4.21
CA ALA A 37 -0.87 -20.21 3.70
C ALA A 37 -1.76 -19.14 3.04
N PHE A 38 -1.91 -17.96 3.66
CA PHE A 38 -2.65 -16.86 3.07
C PHE A 38 -2.06 -16.45 1.72
N ALA A 39 -0.75 -16.20 1.67
CA ALA A 39 -0.09 -15.72 0.46
C ALA A 39 -0.13 -16.75 -0.68
N ALA A 40 0.08 -18.05 -0.37
CA ALA A 40 0.05 -19.13 -1.35
C ALA A 40 -1.33 -19.30 -2.00
N ASN A 41 -2.41 -19.17 -1.22
CA ASN A 41 -3.78 -19.35 -1.69
C ASN A 41 -4.45 -18.05 -2.18
N ALA A 42 -3.78 -16.90 -2.04
CA ALA A 42 -4.41 -15.61 -2.30
C ALA A 42 -4.96 -15.49 -3.72
N ARG A 43 -4.24 -15.96 -4.74
CA ARG A 43 -4.70 -15.92 -6.12
C ARG A 43 -5.95 -16.79 -6.36
N GLU A 44 -5.99 -17.98 -5.79
CA GLU A 44 -7.13 -18.89 -5.91
C GLU A 44 -8.35 -18.37 -5.16
N ASN A 45 -8.14 -17.61 -4.08
CA ASN A 45 -9.17 -16.92 -3.32
C ASN A 45 -9.64 -15.60 -3.99
N GLY A 46 -9.14 -15.27 -5.19
CA GLY A 46 -9.60 -14.13 -5.96
C GLY A 46 -8.90 -12.79 -5.66
N PHE A 47 -7.87 -12.78 -4.82
CA PHE A 47 -7.07 -11.57 -4.62
C PHE A 47 -6.23 -11.25 -5.87
N GLU A 48 -6.05 -9.97 -6.16
CA GLU A 48 -5.30 -9.48 -7.32
C GLU A 48 -4.06 -8.66 -6.92
N ALA A 49 -4.02 -8.17 -5.68
CA ALA A 49 -2.86 -7.53 -5.08
C ALA A 49 -2.89 -7.72 -3.55
N ILE A 50 -1.74 -7.62 -2.92
CA ILE A 50 -1.62 -7.71 -1.45
C ILE A 50 -0.86 -6.47 -0.96
N ILE A 51 -1.43 -5.79 0.04
CA ILE A 51 -0.77 -4.67 0.71
C ILE A 51 -0.37 -5.13 2.11
N ALA A 52 0.90 -4.99 2.46
CA ALA A 52 1.44 -5.44 3.74
C ALA A 52 2.15 -4.31 4.48
N ALA A 53 1.71 -4.03 5.71
CA ALA A 53 2.29 -2.99 6.57
C ALA A 53 3.06 -3.61 7.74
N ALA A 54 4.33 -3.25 7.89
CA ALA A 54 5.17 -3.73 8.98
C ALA A 54 6.17 -2.66 9.43
N GLY A 55 6.57 -2.73 10.70
CA GLY A 55 7.57 -1.85 11.30
C GLY A 55 8.74 -2.64 11.88
N LYS A 56 9.82 -1.94 12.23
CA LYS A 56 11.09 -2.53 12.69
C LYS A 56 11.71 -3.42 11.61
N ALA A 57 12.07 -4.67 11.95
CA ALA A 57 12.43 -5.70 10.98
C ALA A 57 11.18 -6.11 10.16
N ALA A 58 10.83 -5.30 9.17
CA ALA A 58 9.58 -5.32 8.45
C ALA A 58 9.57 -6.40 7.35
N HIS A 59 9.72 -7.66 7.73
CA HIS A 59 9.85 -8.79 6.80
C HIS A 59 8.52 -9.26 6.19
N LEU A 60 7.37 -8.77 6.68
CA LEU A 60 6.04 -9.29 6.30
C LEU A 60 5.82 -9.24 4.77
N ALA A 61 6.06 -8.11 4.14
CA ALA A 61 5.86 -7.97 2.70
C ALA A 61 6.78 -8.89 1.89
N GLY A 62 8.05 -8.99 2.29
CA GLY A 62 9.02 -9.89 1.65
C GLY A 62 8.66 -11.37 1.80
N VAL A 63 8.20 -11.78 2.98
CA VAL A 63 7.72 -13.16 3.21
C VAL A 63 6.50 -13.45 2.34
N ILE A 64 5.52 -12.55 2.28
CA ILE A 64 4.34 -12.69 1.40
C ILE A 64 4.77 -12.81 -0.06
N ALA A 65 5.66 -11.93 -0.54
CA ALA A 65 6.15 -11.93 -1.91
C ALA A 65 6.86 -13.24 -2.30
N GLY A 66 7.51 -13.91 -1.33
CA GLY A 66 8.12 -15.22 -1.53
C GLY A 66 7.12 -16.38 -1.70
N HIS A 67 5.85 -16.19 -1.35
CA HIS A 67 4.81 -17.22 -1.39
C HIS A 67 3.73 -16.97 -2.46
N THR A 68 3.77 -15.86 -3.19
CA THR A 68 2.79 -15.54 -4.22
C THR A 68 3.43 -14.87 -5.43
N THR A 69 2.78 -14.96 -6.58
CA THR A 69 3.12 -14.18 -7.79
C THR A 69 2.18 -12.99 -8.00
N LEU A 70 1.31 -12.71 -7.05
CA LEU A 70 0.52 -11.47 -7.04
C LEU A 70 1.41 -10.27 -6.74
N PRO A 71 1.08 -9.08 -7.24
CA PRO A 71 1.74 -7.85 -6.82
C PRO A 71 1.67 -7.67 -5.29
N VAL A 72 2.81 -7.45 -4.65
CA VAL A 72 2.91 -7.16 -3.21
C VAL A 72 3.40 -5.74 -3.02
N ILE A 73 2.63 -4.95 -2.27
CA ILE A 73 2.94 -3.56 -1.94
C ILE A 73 3.29 -3.51 -0.45
N GLY A 74 4.49 -3.03 -0.14
CA GLY A 74 4.98 -2.89 1.22
C GLY A 74 4.80 -1.47 1.76
N ILE A 75 4.21 -1.33 2.94
CA ILE A 75 4.12 -0.08 3.68
C ILE A 75 5.08 -0.17 4.88
N PRO A 76 6.25 0.47 4.83
CA PRO A 76 7.09 0.61 6.01
C PRO A 76 6.34 1.42 7.07
N VAL A 77 6.36 0.97 8.31
CA VAL A 77 5.69 1.68 9.41
C VAL A 77 6.70 2.29 10.36
N LYS A 78 6.49 3.55 10.73
CA LYS A 78 7.30 4.26 11.71
C LYS A 78 7.51 3.41 12.96
N SER A 79 8.74 3.29 13.39
CA SER A 79 9.16 2.61 14.61
C SER A 79 9.79 3.60 15.61
N SER A 80 10.01 3.15 16.83
CA SER A 80 10.76 3.92 17.85
C SER A 80 12.26 3.98 17.56
N PHE A 81 12.74 3.19 16.60
CA PHE A 81 14.13 3.15 16.17
C PHE A 81 14.23 3.73 14.76
N MET A 82 15.12 4.68 14.54
CA MET A 82 15.38 5.36 13.26
C MET A 82 14.13 5.90 12.50
N ASP A 83 13.05 6.15 13.23
CA ASP A 83 11.83 6.81 12.73
C ASP A 83 11.16 6.10 11.53
N GLY A 84 11.51 4.84 11.29
CA GLY A 84 11.00 4.02 10.19
C GLY A 84 12.00 3.75 9.06
N LEU A 85 13.21 4.30 9.11
CA LEU A 85 14.26 3.96 8.14
C LEU A 85 14.62 2.47 8.19
N ASP A 86 14.65 1.89 9.40
CA ASP A 86 14.82 0.46 9.62
C ASP A 86 13.76 -0.38 8.90
N SER A 87 12.49 0.03 8.99
CA SER A 87 11.40 -0.68 8.32
C SER A 87 11.40 -0.46 6.80
N LEU A 88 11.78 0.73 6.33
CA LEU A 88 11.94 1.02 4.92
C LEU A 88 13.02 0.13 4.29
N LEU A 89 14.21 0.09 4.89
CA LEU A 89 15.31 -0.73 4.39
C LEU A 89 14.98 -2.23 4.43
N SER A 90 14.30 -2.69 5.49
CA SER A 90 13.86 -4.09 5.59
C SER A 90 12.81 -4.47 4.55
N THR A 91 12.02 -3.52 4.04
CA THR A 91 10.96 -3.77 3.06
C THR A 91 11.47 -3.64 1.63
N VAL A 92 12.33 -2.66 1.34
CA VAL A 92 12.73 -2.33 -0.03
C VAL A 92 13.88 -3.19 -0.55
N GLN A 93 14.76 -3.70 0.33
CA GLN A 93 15.95 -4.46 -0.04
C GLN A 93 15.62 -5.93 -0.34
N MET A 94 14.89 -6.16 -1.43
CA MET A 94 14.48 -7.49 -1.85
C MET A 94 15.49 -8.13 -2.83
N PRO A 95 15.66 -9.46 -2.77
CA PRO A 95 16.51 -10.18 -3.72
C PRO A 95 15.91 -10.17 -5.14
N THR A 96 16.79 -10.35 -6.12
CA THR A 96 16.39 -10.52 -7.53
C THR A 96 15.37 -11.63 -7.69
N GLY A 97 14.27 -11.35 -8.37
CA GLY A 97 13.19 -12.31 -8.65
C GLY A 97 12.02 -12.27 -7.65
N ILE A 98 12.18 -11.63 -6.48
CA ILE A 98 11.12 -11.50 -5.48
C ILE A 98 10.90 -10.01 -5.14
N PRO A 99 10.25 -9.23 -6.02
CA PRO A 99 10.08 -7.80 -5.82
C PRO A 99 8.96 -7.48 -4.82
N VAL A 100 9.13 -6.37 -4.09
CA VAL A 100 8.08 -5.70 -3.31
C VAL A 100 8.00 -4.24 -3.74
N ALA A 101 6.84 -3.78 -4.18
CA ALA A 101 6.59 -2.37 -4.48
C ALA A 101 6.48 -1.58 -3.18
N THR A 102 7.55 -0.88 -2.79
CA THR A 102 7.63 -0.21 -1.49
C THR A 102 7.24 1.26 -1.60
N VAL A 103 6.27 1.69 -0.80
CA VAL A 103 5.86 3.10 -0.69
C VAL A 103 6.58 3.79 0.48
N ALA A 104 6.35 5.09 0.65
CA ALA A 104 6.93 5.88 1.75
C ALA A 104 6.56 5.32 3.13
N VAL A 105 7.35 5.66 4.15
CA VAL A 105 7.04 5.33 5.56
C VAL A 105 5.69 5.93 5.93
N GLY A 106 4.76 5.07 6.34
CA GLY A 106 3.38 5.46 6.66
C GLY A 106 2.50 5.76 5.44
N GLY A 107 2.98 5.52 4.21
CA GLY A 107 2.31 5.86 2.95
C GLY A 107 1.16 4.93 2.58
N GLY A 108 0.21 4.70 3.50
CA GLY A 108 -0.94 3.82 3.27
C GLY A 108 -1.80 4.24 2.08
N ASP A 109 -2.10 5.53 1.97
CA ASP A 109 -2.90 6.07 0.87
C ASP A 109 -2.22 5.83 -0.49
N ASN A 110 -0.90 6.07 -0.57
CA ASN A 110 -0.14 5.78 -1.79
C ASN A 110 -0.06 4.29 -2.12
N ALA A 111 -0.07 3.41 -1.12
CA ALA A 111 -0.18 1.97 -1.37
C ALA A 111 -1.53 1.62 -2.02
N ALA A 112 -2.62 2.25 -1.58
CA ALA A 112 -3.94 2.08 -2.17
C ALA A 112 -4.00 2.61 -3.61
N TYR A 113 -3.49 3.81 -3.87
CA TYR A 113 -3.40 4.36 -5.23
C TYR A 113 -2.55 3.47 -6.15
N LEU A 114 -1.42 2.96 -5.66
CA LEU A 114 -0.58 2.06 -6.44
C LEU A 114 -1.30 0.74 -6.77
N ALA A 115 -2.04 0.17 -5.81
CA ALA A 115 -2.89 -1.00 -6.06
C ALA A 115 -3.95 -0.68 -7.11
N ALA A 116 -4.65 0.44 -6.99
CA ALA A 116 -5.64 0.88 -7.99
C ALA A 116 -5.01 1.07 -9.38
N GLN A 117 -3.79 1.62 -9.47
CA GLN A 117 -3.04 1.75 -10.72
C GLN A 117 -2.71 0.37 -11.34
N MET A 118 -2.25 -0.60 -10.53
CA MET A 118 -1.99 -1.96 -11.01
C MET A 118 -3.26 -2.62 -11.53
N LEU A 119 -4.36 -2.50 -10.78
CA LEU A 119 -5.66 -3.05 -11.16
C LEU A 119 -6.28 -2.35 -12.37
N SER A 120 -5.97 -1.07 -12.60
CA SER A 120 -6.49 -0.30 -13.74
C SER A 120 -6.05 -0.86 -15.10
N ILE A 121 -4.98 -1.66 -15.13
CA ILE A 121 -4.53 -2.37 -16.34
C ILE A 121 -5.58 -3.39 -16.79
N LYS A 122 -6.29 -4.00 -15.84
CA LYS A 122 -7.37 -4.96 -16.09
C LYS A 122 -8.76 -4.31 -16.09
N TYR A 123 -8.96 -3.29 -15.26
CA TYR A 123 -10.23 -2.63 -15.03
C TYR A 123 -10.19 -1.16 -15.48
N PRO A 124 -10.56 -0.83 -16.72
CA PRO A 124 -10.44 0.53 -17.27
C PRO A 124 -11.15 1.61 -16.45
N ILE A 125 -12.27 1.28 -15.79
CA ILE A 125 -12.98 2.22 -14.91
C ILE A 125 -12.09 2.79 -13.79
N LEU A 126 -11.12 2.01 -13.32
CA LEU A 126 -10.17 2.50 -12.32
C LEU A 126 -9.20 3.55 -12.90
N ALA A 127 -8.83 3.41 -14.18
CA ALA A 127 -8.00 4.42 -14.86
C ALA A 127 -8.74 5.75 -14.96
N GLU A 128 -10.03 5.74 -15.30
CA GLU A 128 -10.88 6.94 -15.34
C GLU A 128 -11.00 7.60 -13.97
N LYS A 129 -11.26 6.81 -12.92
CA LYS A 129 -11.33 7.31 -11.54
C LYS A 129 -10.01 7.90 -11.05
N LEU A 130 -8.88 7.29 -11.42
CA LEU A 130 -7.53 7.79 -11.09
C LEU A 130 -7.25 9.12 -11.80
N LEU A 131 -7.62 9.25 -13.07
CA LEU A 131 -7.48 10.50 -13.81
C LEU A 131 -8.31 11.61 -13.17
N ALA A 132 -9.60 11.37 -12.94
CA ALA A 132 -10.49 12.32 -12.28
C ALA A 132 -10.00 12.72 -10.87
N HIS A 133 -9.36 11.79 -10.13
CA HIS A 133 -8.74 12.11 -8.85
C HIS A 133 -7.57 13.09 -9.02
N ARG A 134 -6.68 12.88 -9.99
CA ARG A 134 -5.54 13.78 -10.28
C ARG A 134 -6.00 15.16 -10.71
N GLU A 135 -7.04 15.26 -11.53
CA GLU A 135 -7.65 16.52 -11.95
C GLU A 135 -8.19 17.31 -10.75
N ARG A 136 -8.88 16.64 -9.82
CA ARG A 136 -9.34 17.28 -8.57
C ARG A 136 -8.18 17.79 -7.70
N MET A 137 -7.09 17.02 -7.60
CA MET A 137 -5.89 17.45 -6.86
C MET A 137 -5.25 18.68 -7.48
N ALA A 138 -5.13 18.72 -8.81
CA ALA A 138 -4.57 19.88 -9.52
C ALA A 138 -5.45 21.13 -9.33
N ALA A 139 -6.77 20.98 -9.52
CA ALA A 139 -7.70 22.08 -9.32
C ALA A 139 -7.71 22.63 -7.89
N ALA A 140 -7.49 21.80 -6.88
CA ALA A 140 -7.38 22.23 -5.49
C ALA A 140 -6.15 23.14 -5.28
N ILE A 141 -4.99 22.72 -5.79
CA ILE A 141 -3.74 23.52 -5.69
C ILE A 141 -3.86 24.86 -6.47
N GLU A 142 -4.48 24.83 -7.65
CA GLU A 142 -4.72 26.05 -8.43
C GLU A 142 -5.67 27.03 -7.71
N ALA A 143 -6.67 26.49 -7.00
CA ALA A 143 -7.58 27.31 -6.19
C ALA A 143 -6.86 27.94 -4.98
N ASP A 144 -6.00 27.17 -4.30
CA ASP A 144 -5.20 27.66 -3.16
C ASP A 144 -4.22 28.76 -3.62
N ASP A 145 -3.55 28.57 -4.78
CA ASP A 145 -2.65 29.57 -5.34
C ASP A 145 -3.41 30.88 -5.65
N LYS A 146 -4.57 30.76 -6.30
CA LYS A 146 -5.40 31.93 -6.61
C LYS A 146 -5.84 32.68 -5.36
N GLN A 147 -6.23 31.96 -4.30
CA GLN A 147 -6.61 32.58 -3.04
C GLN A 147 -5.44 33.37 -2.43
N ILE A 148 -4.24 32.80 -2.42
CA ILE A 148 -3.04 33.49 -1.91
C ILE A 148 -2.71 34.76 -2.74
N GLN A 149 -2.87 34.72 -4.08
CA GLN A 149 -2.64 35.87 -4.93
C GLN A 149 -3.67 36.98 -4.71
N GLU A 150 -4.89 36.66 -4.28
CA GLU A 150 -5.93 37.64 -3.96
C GLU A 150 -5.75 38.26 -2.55
N GLU A 151 -5.01 37.60 -1.65
CA GLU A 151 -4.71 38.06 -0.28
C GLU A 151 -3.44 38.94 -0.18
N LEU A 152 -2.58 38.95 -1.20
CA LEU A 152 -1.32 39.73 -1.27
C LEU A 152 -1.50 41.02 -2.04
#